data_b094b353e942429180de0260fc33f680
#
_entry.id   b094b353e942429180de0260fc33f680
#
_cell.length_a   1.000
_cell.length_b   1.000
_cell.length_c   1.000
_cell.angle_alpha   90.00
_cell.angle_beta   90.00
_cell.angle_gamma   90.00
#
_symmetry.space_group_name_H-M   'P 1'
#
loop_
_entity.id
_entity.type
_entity.pdbx_description
1 polymer ?
#
loop_
_entity_poly.entity_id
_entity_poly.type
_entity_poly.pdbx_seq_one_letter_code
_entity_poly.pdbx_strand_id
1 'polypeptide(L)'
;MATKILGIDASTNSIAFCLMHDSKPVKWGEVIFHGSNVYERILDAKHKVHSLRERLNYDTICIEAAVSVKSVATGLKMAYMFGAIMGELMYDDTEIVEVHPLKWQGFIGNNNFTKAEKQAVKDEFPGKSEAWYKNKVRELRKQRTIDFAKTLGIEVESDNVADAIG
;
A
#
# COMPACT_ATOMS: atom_id res chain seq x y z
N MET A 1 13.62 -15.72 -17.55
CA MET A 1 12.22 -16.02 -17.21
C MET A 1 11.50 -14.71 -17.01
N ALA A 2 10.22 -14.61 -17.33
CA ALA A 2 9.43 -13.41 -17.06
C ALA A 2 9.30 -13.23 -15.53
N THR A 3 9.57 -12.04 -15.03
CA THR A 3 9.47 -11.73 -13.59
C THR A 3 8.01 -11.41 -13.25
N LYS A 4 7.44 -12.13 -12.30
CA LYS A 4 6.06 -11.93 -11.84
C LYS A 4 6.08 -11.49 -10.38
N ILE A 5 5.76 -10.24 -10.16
CA ILE A 5 5.81 -9.62 -8.82
C ILE A 5 4.39 -9.26 -8.39
N LEU A 6 4.04 -9.63 -7.17
CA LEU A 6 2.84 -9.18 -6.49
C LEU A 6 3.22 -8.08 -5.49
N GLY A 7 2.96 -6.81 -5.84
CA GLY A 7 3.04 -5.68 -4.92
C GLY A 7 1.82 -5.67 -4.00
N ILE A 8 2.01 -5.46 -2.70
CA ILE A 8 0.91 -5.39 -1.73
C ILE A 8 1.07 -4.22 -0.76
N ASP A 9 -0.05 -3.56 -0.47
CA ASP A 9 -0.23 -2.66 0.67
C ASP A 9 -1.33 -3.21 1.57
N ALA A 10 -0.98 -3.55 2.81
CA ALA A 10 -1.86 -4.24 3.74
C ALA A 10 -2.15 -3.40 4.98
N SER A 11 -3.43 -3.39 5.38
CA SER A 11 -3.92 -2.74 6.59
C SER A 11 -4.72 -3.72 7.45
N THR A 12 -5.23 -3.27 8.60
CA THR A 12 -6.17 -4.08 9.40
C THR A 12 -7.56 -4.21 8.77
N ASN A 13 -7.84 -3.51 7.69
CA ASN A 13 -9.17 -3.44 7.07
C ASN A 13 -9.19 -3.88 5.59
N SER A 14 -8.05 -3.92 4.94
CA SER A 14 -7.96 -4.27 3.52
C SER A 14 -6.56 -4.72 3.12
N ILE A 15 -6.48 -5.34 1.96
CA ILE A 15 -5.25 -5.51 1.20
C ILE A 15 -5.47 -4.92 -0.20
N ALA A 16 -4.62 -3.99 -0.60
CA ALA A 16 -4.48 -3.59 -1.99
C ALA A 16 -3.36 -4.39 -2.63
N PHE A 17 -3.49 -4.68 -3.92
CA PHE A 17 -2.51 -5.49 -4.64
C PHE A 17 -2.34 -5.01 -6.07
N CYS A 18 -1.15 -5.23 -6.62
CA CYS A 18 -0.84 -5.10 -8.03
C CYS A 18 0.04 -6.27 -8.48
N LEU A 19 -0.44 -7.06 -9.43
CA LEU A 19 0.35 -8.08 -10.11
C LEU A 19 1.05 -7.46 -11.31
N MET A 20 2.37 -7.57 -11.35
CA MET A 20 3.21 -7.11 -12.46
C MET A 20 3.84 -8.29 -13.19
N HIS A 21 3.85 -8.21 -14.52
CA HIS A 21 4.65 -9.08 -15.37
C HIS A 21 5.65 -8.22 -16.15
N ASP A 22 6.95 -8.47 -15.98
CA ASP A 22 8.02 -7.72 -16.64
C ASP A 22 7.85 -6.20 -16.51
N SER A 23 7.63 -5.74 -15.28
CA SER A 23 7.41 -4.32 -14.93
C SER A 23 6.14 -3.70 -15.53
N LYS A 24 5.20 -4.50 -16.03
CA LYS A 24 3.91 -4.03 -16.52
C LYS A 24 2.79 -4.51 -15.60
N PRO A 25 1.96 -3.62 -15.08
CA PRO A 25 0.79 -4.00 -14.30
C PRO A 25 -0.20 -4.78 -15.17
N VAL A 26 -0.62 -5.96 -14.71
CA VAL A 26 -1.56 -6.83 -15.44
C VAL A 26 -2.86 -7.07 -14.69
N LYS A 27 -2.84 -6.92 -13.36
CA LYS A 27 -4.04 -7.04 -12.52
C LYS A 27 -3.83 -6.30 -11.21
N TRP A 28 -4.83 -5.55 -10.77
CA TRP A 28 -4.79 -4.77 -9.53
C TRP A 28 -6.16 -4.67 -8.89
N GLY A 29 -6.20 -4.28 -7.64
CA GLY A 29 -7.44 -4.06 -6.91
C GLY A 29 -7.24 -3.99 -5.41
N GLU A 30 -8.36 -3.87 -4.71
CA GLU A 30 -8.41 -3.85 -3.26
C GLU A 30 -9.45 -4.86 -2.75
N VAL A 31 -9.11 -5.57 -1.67
CA VAL A 31 -9.99 -6.52 -0.99
C VAL A 31 -10.25 -6.00 0.41
N ILE A 32 -11.49 -5.61 0.70
CA ILE A 32 -11.91 -5.11 2.00
C ILE A 32 -12.24 -6.26 2.94
N PHE A 33 -11.77 -6.17 4.18
CA PHE A 33 -12.05 -7.15 5.23
C PHE A 33 -13.18 -6.67 6.12
N HIS A 34 -14.13 -7.54 6.41
CA HIS A 34 -15.29 -7.28 7.26
C HIS A 34 -15.18 -7.98 8.61
N GLY A 35 -15.65 -7.31 9.66
CA GLY A 35 -15.67 -7.82 11.03
C GLY A 35 -15.72 -6.69 12.05
N SER A 36 -16.37 -6.95 13.19
CA SER A 36 -16.53 -5.99 14.28
C SER A 36 -15.24 -5.79 15.09
N ASN A 37 -14.32 -6.76 15.01
CA ASN A 37 -13.02 -6.74 15.70
C ASN A 37 -11.92 -7.30 14.79
N VAL A 38 -10.66 -7.23 15.26
CA VAL A 38 -9.51 -7.67 14.45
C VAL A 38 -9.55 -9.17 14.13
N TYR A 39 -10.06 -10.01 15.03
CA TYR A 39 -10.06 -11.46 14.84
C TYR A 39 -11.08 -11.88 13.78
N GLU A 40 -12.26 -11.27 13.78
CA GLU A 40 -13.27 -11.48 12.73
C GLU A 40 -12.74 -11.02 11.37
N ARG A 41 -12.05 -9.87 11.32
CA ARG A 41 -11.41 -9.41 10.08
C ARG A 41 -10.29 -10.33 9.61
N ILE A 42 -9.51 -10.93 10.52
CA ILE A 42 -8.50 -11.94 10.17
C ILE A 42 -9.16 -13.16 9.53
N LEU A 43 -10.28 -13.64 10.05
CA LEU A 43 -11.00 -14.76 9.47
C LEU A 43 -11.53 -14.45 8.07
N ASP A 44 -12.13 -13.28 7.90
CA ASP A 44 -12.61 -12.81 6.60
C ASP A 44 -11.44 -12.60 5.61
N ALA A 45 -10.34 -12.01 6.08
CA ALA A 45 -9.12 -11.83 5.31
C ALA A 45 -8.57 -13.16 4.80
N LYS A 46 -8.46 -14.16 5.69
CA LYS A 46 -7.98 -15.50 5.35
C LYS A 46 -8.73 -16.06 4.14
N HIS A 47 -10.07 -16.06 4.16
CA HIS A 47 -10.88 -16.61 3.09
C HIS A 47 -10.74 -15.81 1.79
N LYS A 48 -10.73 -14.48 1.88
CA LYS A 48 -10.65 -13.60 0.71
C LYS A 48 -9.27 -13.61 0.08
N VAL A 49 -8.22 -13.60 0.89
CA VAL A 49 -6.82 -13.64 0.42
C VAL A 49 -6.50 -14.99 -0.20
N HIS A 50 -6.98 -16.09 0.41
CA HIS A 50 -6.90 -17.42 -0.21
C HIS A 50 -7.53 -17.43 -1.60
N SER A 51 -8.76 -16.93 -1.73
CA SER A 51 -9.45 -16.82 -3.01
C SER A 51 -8.76 -15.87 -4.00
N LEU A 52 -8.05 -14.86 -3.51
CA LEU A 52 -7.24 -13.97 -4.35
C LEU A 52 -6.01 -14.70 -4.88
N ARG A 53 -5.26 -15.39 -3.99
CA ARG A 53 -4.07 -16.18 -4.31
C ARG A 53 -4.34 -17.19 -5.44
N GLU A 54 -5.45 -17.93 -5.37
CA GLU A 54 -5.82 -18.92 -6.39
C GLU A 54 -6.01 -18.33 -7.81
N ARG A 55 -6.17 -17.02 -7.90
CA ARG A 55 -6.39 -16.27 -9.16
C ARG A 55 -5.18 -15.48 -9.63
N LEU A 56 -4.08 -15.52 -8.88
CA LEU A 56 -2.86 -14.81 -9.18
C LEU A 56 -1.72 -15.81 -9.36
N ASN A 57 -0.79 -15.47 -10.26
CA ASN A 57 0.41 -16.26 -10.51
C ASN A 57 1.62 -15.32 -10.38
N TYR A 58 2.41 -15.49 -9.33
CA TYR A 58 3.57 -14.68 -8.99
C TYR A 58 4.68 -15.55 -8.39
N ASP A 59 5.90 -15.08 -8.53
CA ASP A 59 7.11 -15.71 -8.00
C ASP A 59 7.65 -14.92 -6.80
N THR A 60 7.37 -13.61 -6.76
CA THR A 60 7.87 -12.68 -5.74
C THR A 60 6.71 -11.88 -5.16
N ILE A 61 6.71 -11.66 -3.84
CA ILE A 61 5.85 -10.69 -3.17
C ILE A 61 6.71 -9.50 -2.76
N CYS A 62 6.32 -8.30 -3.17
CA CYS A 62 6.93 -7.04 -2.76
C CYS A 62 6.02 -6.35 -1.73
N ILE A 63 6.57 -6.00 -0.57
CA ILE A 63 5.85 -5.40 0.55
C ILE A 63 6.57 -4.17 1.08
N GLU A 64 5.82 -3.23 1.66
CA GLU A 64 6.42 -2.14 2.40
C GLU A 64 7.01 -2.66 3.72
N ALA A 65 8.29 -2.35 3.97
CA ALA A 65 8.96 -2.71 5.22
C ALA A 65 8.26 -2.05 6.41
N ALA A 66 8.03 -2.83 7.47
CA ALA A 66 7.38 -2.35 8.67
C ALA A 66 8.16 -1.19 9.30
N VAL A 67 7.50 -0.04 9.47
CA VAL A 67 8.05 1.10 10.18
C VAL A 67 7.44 1.22 11.57
N SER A 68 8.11 1.97 12.46
CA SER A 68 7.65 2.15 13.83
C SER A 68 6.23 2.72 13.89
N VAL A 69 5.37 2.09 14.65
CA VAL A 69 4.00 2.54 14.92
C VAL A 69 3.93 3.28 16.26
N LYS A 70 3.05 4.27 16.36
CA LYS A 70 2.89 5.12 17.57
C LYS A 70 2.34 4.35 18.77
N SER A 71 1.63 3.24 18.56
CA SER A 71 0.97 2.45 19.59
C SER A 71 1.33 0.98 19.44
N VAL A 72 1.85 0.38 20.52
CA VAL A 72 2.14 -1.06 20.57
C VAL A 72 0.89 -1.89 20.27
N ALA A 73 -0.26 -1.54 20.84
CA ALA A 73 -1.51 -2.26 20.61
C ALA A 73 -1.95 -2.22 19.13
N THR A 74 -1.75 -1.08 18.45
CA THR A 74 -2.01 -0.97 17.01
C THR A 74 -1.02 -1.80 16.21
N GLY A 75 0.27 -1.75 16.57
CA GLY A 75 1.31 -2.55 15.93
C GLY A 75 1.05 -4.05 16.01
N LEU A 76 0.64 -4.54 17.18
CA LEU A 76 0.29 -5.96 17.35
C LEU A 76 -0.90 -6.37 16.47
N LYS A 77 -1.96 -5.55 16.39
CA LYS A 77 -3.11 -5.83 15.50
C LYS A 77 -2.71 -5.87 14.03
N MET A 78 -1.83 -4.96 13.61
CA MET A 78 -1.28 -4.96 12.25
C MET A 78 -0.43 -6.21 12.01
N ALA A 79 0.44 -6.59 12.96
CA ALA A 79 1.26 -7.79 12.86
C ALA A 79 0.42 -9.08 12.75
N TYR A 80 -0.66 -9.20 13.52
CA TYR A 80 -1.58 -10.34 13.43
C TYR A 80 -2.24 -10.43 12.06
N MET A 81 -2.75 -9.30 11.55
CA MET A 81 -3.38 -9.25 10.23
C MET A 81 -2.37 -9.54 9.13
N PHE A 82 -1.19 -8.91 9.20
CA PHE A 82 -0.13 -9.10 8.22
C PHE A 82 0.34 -10.55 8.18
N GLY A 83 0.58 -11.18 9.34
CA GLY A 83 0.95 -12.59 9.42
C GLY A 83 -0.12 -13.52 8.82
N ALA A 84 -1.40 -13.22 9.03
CA ALA A 84 -2.50 -13.97 8.43
C ALA A 84 -2.54 -13.82 6.90
N ILE A 85 -2.36 -12.60 6.38
CA ILE A 85 -2.30 -12.31 4.94
C ILE A 85 -1.11 -13.03 4.29
N MET A 86 0.09 -12.89 4.87
CA MET A 86 1.30 -13.51 4.32
C MET A 86 1.22 -15.04 4.37
N GLY A 87 0.67 -15.63 5.45
CA GLY A 87 0.46 -17.07 5.55
C GLY A 87 -0.46 -17.64 4.48
N GLU A 88 -1.37 -16.82 3.93
CA GLU A 88 -2.22 -17.23 2.81
C GLU A 88 -1.60 -16.95 1.43
N LEU A 89 -0.78 -15.91 1.29
CA LEU A 89 -0.18 -15.54 0.00
C LEU A 89 1.06 -16.36 -0.36
N MET A 90 1.85 -16.79 0.62
CA MET A 90 3.12 -17.47 0.36
C MET A 90 2.93 -18.89 -0.17
N TYR A 91 3.70 -19.25 -1.19
CA TYR A 91 4.01 -20.62 -1.59
C TYR A 91 5.41 -20.99 -1.07
N ASP A 92 5.80 -22.27 -1.13
CA ASP A 92 7.08 -22.75 -0.61
C ASP A 92 8.30 -22.07 -1.26
N ASP A 93 8.17 -21.66 -2.51
CA ASP A 93 9.21 -21.03 -3.34
C ASP A 93 9.00 -19.52 -3.55
N THR A 94 8.06 -18.89 -2.84
CA THR A 94 7.79 -17.45 -2.96
C THR A 94 8.94 -16.62 -2.39
N GLU A 95 9.55 -15.77 -3.20
CA GLU A 95 10.51 -14.76 -2.74
C GLU A 95 9.77 -13.58 -2.07
N ILE A 96 10.30 -13.09 -0.95
CA ILE A 96 9.77 -11.92 -0.25
C ILE A 96 10.78 -10.78 -0.34
N VAL A 97 10.34 -9.64 -0.86
CA VAL A 97 11.14 -8.42 -0.96
C VAL A 97 10.48 -7.33 -0.12
N GLU A 98 11.17 -6.91 0.95
CA GLU A 98 10.74 -5.76 1.76
C GLU A 98 11.38 -4.48 1.22
N VAL A 99 10.55 -3.47 0.93
CA VAL A 99 11.01 -2.17 0.42
C VAL A 99 10.71 -1.07 1.43
N HIS A 100 11.74 -0.33 1.83
CA HIS A 100 11.55 0.78 2.76
C HIS A 100 10.70 1.89 2.12
N PRO A 101 9.71 2.49 2.85
CA PRO A 101 8.82 3.52 2.31
C PRO A 101 9.52 4.67 1.58
N LEU A 102 10.60 5.19 2.17
CA LEU A 102 11.35 6.29 1.55
C LEU A 102 12.03 5.90 0.24
N LYS A 103 12.35 4.62 0.05
CA LYS A 103 13.01 4.14 -1.16
C LYS A 103 12.03 4.11 -2.34
N TRP A 104 10.89 3.42 -2.18
CA TRP A 104 9.90 3.33 -3.26
C TRP A 104 9.22 4.67 -3.54
N GLN A 105 8.89 5.44 -2.47
CA GLN A 105 8.33 6.78 -2.63
C GLN A 105 9.29 7.73 -3.35
N GLY A 106 10.60 7.64 -3.07
CA GLY A 106 11.62 8.38 -3.81
C GLY A 106 11.69 7.98 -5.28
N PHE A 107 11.57 6.69 -5.57
CA PHE A 107 11.60 6.15 -6.94
C PHE A 107 10.44 6.71 -7.80
N ILE A 108 9.24 6.76 -7.26
CA ILE A 108 8.06 7.32 -7.97
C ILE A 108 7.96 8.85 -7.90
N GLY A 109 8.96 9.54 -7.35
CA GLY A 109 8.95 11.01 -7.21
C GLY A 109 8.08 11.53 -6.06
N ASN A 110 7.55 10.67 -5.19
CA ASN A 110 6.73 11.06 -4.03
C ASN A 110 7.57 11.33 -2.77
N ASN A 111 8.61 12.13 -2.92
CA ASN A 111 9.45 12.54 -1.80
C ASN A 111 8.68 13.34 -0.75
N ASN A 112 9.21 13.38 0.47
CA ASN A 112 8.68 14.25 1.52
C ASN A 112 8.72 15.71 1.06
N PHE A 113 7.64 16.45 1.35
CA PHE A 113 7.57 17.87 1.06
C PHE A 113 8.69 18.65 1.75
N THR A 114 9.44 19.41 1.00
CA THR A 114 10.44 20.36 1.49
C THR A 114 9.79 21.50 2.28
N LYS A 115 10.60 22.27 3.00
CA LYS A 115 10.10 23.48 3.68
C LYS A 115 9.47 24.47 2.69
N ALA A 116 10.07 24.64 1.50
CA ALA A 116 9.55 25.53 0.47
C ALA A 116 8.18 25.09 -0.07
N GLU A 117 8.03 23.79 -0.38
CA GLU A 117 6.75 23.24 -0.83
C GLU A 117 5.65 23.37 0.23
N LYS A 118 5.99 23.11 1.52
CA LYS A 118 5.04 23.33 2.61
C LYS A 118 4.64 24.79 2.77
N GLN A 119 5.57 25.72 2.54
CA GLN A 119 5.28 27.15 2.57
C GLN A 119 4.38 27.52 1.39
N ALA A 120 4.65 27.03 0.18
CA ALA A 120 3.79 27.26 -0.98
C ALA A 120 2.33 26.83 -0.73
N VAL A 121 2.10 25.69 -0.06
CA VAL A 121 0.75 25.28 0.35
C VAL A 121 0.13 26.27 1.33
N LYS A 122 0.90 26.85 2.25
CA LYS A 122 0.39 27.88 3.18
C LYS A 122 0.03 29.17 2.48
N ASP A 123 0.82 29.56 1.48
CA ASP A 123 0.61 30.79 0.69
C ASP A 123 -0.63 30.64 -0.22
N GLU A 124 -0.84 29.45 -0.79
CA GLU A 124 -2.01 29.13 -1.61
C GLU A 124 -3.31 29.09 -0.79
N PHE A 125 -3.25 28.62 0.45
CA PHE A 125 -4.42 28.46 1.35
C PHE A 125 -4.22 29.21 2.68
N PRO A 126 -4.20 30.55 2.70
CA PRO A 126 -3.88 31.30 3.90
C PRO A 126 -4.94 31.14 5.00
N GLY A 127 -4.51 31.28 6.27
CA GLY A 127 -5.41 31.33 7.42
C GLY A 127 -5.95 29.95 7.88
N LYS A 128 -5.43 28.83 7.38
CA LYS A 128 -5.80 27.49 7.85
C LYS A 128 -4.99 27.08 9.08
N SER A 129 -5.51 26.10 9.82
CA SER A 129 -4.80 25.52 10.99
C SER A 129 -3.61 24.65 10.57
N GLU A 130 -2.63 24.49 11.45
CA GLU A 130 -1.49 23.57 11.21
C GLU A 130 -1.95 22.12 10.97
N ALA A 131 -3.02 21.68 11.64
CA ALA A 131 -3.61 20.37 11.40
C ALA A 131 -4.17 20.24 9.98
N TRP A 132 -4.82 21.28 9.47
CA TRP A 132 -5.31 21.33 8.10
C TRP A 132 -4.17 21.25 7.09
N TYR A 133 -3.08 22.01 7.29
CA TYR A 133 -1.92 21.96 6.40
C TYR A 133 -1.26 20.58 6.37
N LYS A 134 -1.14 19.92 7.54
CA LYS A 134 -0.63 18.53 7.60
C LYS A 134 -1.49 17.57 6.78
N ASN A 135 -2.81 17.68 6.89
CA ASN A 135 -3.73 16.85 6.13
C ASN A 135 -3.67 17.15 4.63
N LYS A 136 -3.57 18.44 4.24
CA LYS A 136 -3.43 18.84 2.84
C LYS A 136 -2.14 18.33 2.20
N VAL A 137 -1.01 18.41 2.90
CA VAL A 137 0.25 17.82 2.45
C VAL A 137 0.14 16.31 2.29
N ARG A 138 -0.55 15.61 3.20
CA ARG A 138 -0.80 14.18 3.08
C ARG A 138 -1.66 13.85 1.86
N GLU A 139 -2.72 14.60 1.61
CA GLU A 139 -3.59 14.47 0.43
C GLU A 139 -2.79 14.67 -0.87
N LEU A 140 -1.97 15.72 -0.95
CA LEU A 140 -1.13 15.98 -2.11
C LEU A 140 -0.10 14.86 -2.36
N ARG A 141 0.44 14.25 -1.30
CA ARG A 141 1.33 13.08 -1.44
C ARG A 141 0.59 11.86 -1.98
N LYS A 142 -0.62 11.59 -1.50
CA LYS A 142 -1.47 10.53 -2.05
C LYS A 142 -1.77 10.76 -3.53
N GLN A 143 -2.06 12.01 -3.90
CA GLN A 143 -2.29 12.36 -5.30
C GLN A 143 -1.08 12.07 -6.18
N ARG A 144 0.16 12.31 -5.70
CA ARG A 144 1.39 11.98 -6.44
C ARG A 144 1.50 10.48 -6.75
N THR A 145 1.12 9.60 -5.80
CA THR A 145 1.13 8.15 -6.04
C THR A 145 0.07 7.76 -7.07
N ILE A 146 -1.13 8.33 -6.98
CA ILE A 146 -2.19 8.12 -7.98
C ILE A 146 -1.75 8.61 -9.37
N ASP A 147 -1.10 9.76 -9.44
CA ASP A 147 -0.62 10.32 -10.71
C ASP A 147 0.50 9.45 -11.32
N PHE A 148 1.36 8.85 -10.48
CA PHE A 148 2.32 7.85 -10.94
C PHE A 148 1.63 6.64 -11.56
N ALA A 149 0.61 6.07 -10.91
CA ALA A 149 -0.16 4.95 -11.46
C ALA A 149 -0.76 5.28 -12.83
N LYS A 150 -1.26 6.51 -13.01
CA LYS A 150 -1.75 6.99 -14.32
C LYS A 150 -0.67 7.01 -15.40
N THR A 151 0.59 7.28 -15.06
CA THR A 151 1.69 7.24 -16.05
C THR A 151 1.91 5.82 -16.60
N LEU A 152 1.50 4.80 -15.86
CA LEU A 152 1.53 3.40 -16.28
C LEU A 152 0.25 2.98 -17.03
N GLY A 153 -0.65 3.92 -17.32
CA GLY A 153 -1.92 3.67 -17.98
C GLY A 153 -2.99 3.06 -17.08
N ILE A 154 -2.84 3.18 -15.76
CA ILE A 154 -3.76 2.62 -14.76
C ILE A 154 -4.61 3.74 -14.17
N GLU A 155 -5.94 3.60 -14.29
CA GLU A 155 -6.87 4.40 -13.50
C GLU A 155 -7.14 3.69 -12.17
N VAL A 156 -6.80 4.36 -11.06
CA VAL A 156 -7.07 3.87 -9.70
C VAL A 156 -7.96 4.85 -8.96
N GLU A 157 -8.92 4.31 -8.24
CA GLU A 157 -9.82 5.08 -7.38
C GLU A 157 -9.32 5.16 -5.93
N SER A 158 -8.43 4.24 -5.54
CA SER A 158 -7.89 4.10 -4.18
C SER A 158 -6.40 4.42 -4.14
N ASP A 159 -5.98 5.22 -3.16
CA ASP A 159 -4.57 5.46 -2.87
C ASP A 159 -3.85 4.16 -2.43
N ASN A 160 -4.53 3.25 -1.72
CA ASN A 160 -3.95 1.97 -1.34
C ASN A 160 -3.55 1.13 -2.57
N VAL A 161 -4.39 1.13 -3.62
CA VAL A 161 -4.05 0.45 -4.88
C VAL A 161 -2.87 1.13 -5.57
N ALA A 162 -2.82 2.47 -5.55
CA ALA A 162 -1.70 3.21 -6.10
C ALA A 162 -0.39 2.91 -5.33
N ASP A 163 -0.44 2.79 -4.01
CA ASP A 163 0.71 2.44 -3.16
C ASP A 163 1.18 0.98 -3.43
N ALA A 164 0.29 0.05 -3.75
CA ALA A 164 0.65 -1.32 -4.15
C ALA A 164 1.27 -1.41 -5.57
N ILE A 165 1.14 -0.36 -6.38
CA ILE A 165 1.73 -0.24 -7.73
C ILE A 165 3.15 0.37 -7.66
N GLY A 166 3.38 1.30 -6.72
CA GLY A 166 4.64 2.03 -6.57
C GLY A 166 5.77 1.21 -6.02
#